data_444cdab4402b6d32da8410d5ae9b23f5
#
_entry.id   444cdab4402b6d32da8410d5ae9b23f5
#
_cell.length_a   1.000
_cell.length_b   1.000
_cell.length_c   1.000
_cell.angle_alpha   90.00
_cell.angle_beta   90.00
_cell.angle_gamma   90.00
#
_symmetry.space_group_name_H-M   'P 1'
#
loop_
_entity.id
_entity.type
_entity.pdbx_description
1 polymer ?
#
loop_
_entity_poly.entity_id
_entity_poly.type
_entity_poly.pdbx_seq_one_letter_code
_entity_poly.pdbx_strand_id
1 'polypeptide(L)'
;AGHMMEAAVAYYDATGKDRLLKVMERMAGHIINRFGPDKITGIPGHQEIELALIRLYHITGEKKYLETAKYFIDTRGVGENYFLEEEKRPEYKQIFPEFAGYDPRYSQSHEPVREQKTAEGHAVRAVYMYCAMADLAYEYKDKELLDACKTLWEDMTKRQMYITGSIGASGLLERFTTDYDLPNNCNYSETCASIGL
;
A
#
# COMPACT_ATOMS: atom_id res chain seq x y z
N ALA A 1 -10.76 4.57 3.58
CA ALA A 1 -10.31 5.79 4.30
C ALA A 1 -9.33 6.58 3.44
N GLY A 2 -8.30 5.95 2.89
CA GLY A 2 -7.21 6.60 2.15
C GLY A 2 -7.70 7.49 1.01
N HIS A 3 -8.41 6.99 0.02
CA HIS A 3 -8.96 7.79 -1.09
C HIS A 3 -9.74 9.03 -0.65
N MET A 4 -10.49 8.94 0.45
CA MET A 4 -11.21 10.10 0.98
C MET A 4 -10.26 11.14 1.61
N MET A 5 -9.16 10.69 2.20
CA MET A 5 -8.12 11.61 2.70
C MET A 5 -7.41 12.31 1.56
N GLU A 6 -7.01 11.59 0.51
CA GLU A 6 -6.42 12.20 -0.68
C GLU A 6 -7.37 13.17 -1.37
N ALA A 7 -8.64 12.79 -1.55
CA ALA A 7 -9.66 13.68 -2.08
C ALA A 7 -9.84 14.95 -1.22
N ALA A 8 -9.76 14.82 0.11
CA ALA A 8 -9.86 15.96 1.02
C ALA A 8 -8.67 16.91 0.90
N VAL A 9 -7.46 16.36 0.77
CA VAL A 9 -6.24 17.13 0.54
C VAL A 9 -6.32 17.86 -0.80
N ALA A 10 -6.63 17.14 -1.89
CA ALA A 10 -6.75 17.72 -3.22
C ALA A 10 -7.84 18.81 -3.29
N TYR A 11 -8.98 18.58 -2.63
CA TYR A 11 -10.07 19.57 -2.58
C TYR A 11 -9.66 20.82 -1.79
N TYR A 12 -8.97 20.65 -0.68
CA TYR A 12 -8.45 21.76 0.10
C TYR A 12 -7.41 22.57 -0.69
N ASP A 13 -6.46 21.89 -1.29
CA ASP A 13 -5.41 22.52 -2.10
C ASP A 13 -5.99 23.34 -3.26
N ALA A 14 -6.98 22.81 -3.96
CA ALA A 14 -7.62 23.46 -5.10
C ALA A 14 -8.57 24.61 -4.72
N THR A 15 -9.16 24.60 -3.52
CA THR A 15 -10.30 25.50 -3.19
C THR A 15 -10.12 26.31 -1.90
N GLY A 16 -9.17 25.96 -1.05
CA GLY A 16 -9.02 26.50 0.31
C GLY A 16 -10.13 26.08 1.30
N LYS A 17 -11.06 25.19 0.89
CA LYS A 17 -12.20 24.78 1.74
C LYS A 17 -11.81 23.58 2.60
N ASP A 18 -11.74 23.76 3.91
CA ASP A 18 -11.19 22.82 4.89
C ASP A 18 -12.19 21.84 5.53
N ARG A 19 -13.47 21.95 5.24
CA ARG A 19 -14.50 21.15 5.94
C ARG A 19 -14.30 19.64 5.77
N LEU A 20 -13.99 19.18 4.56
CA LEU A 20 -13.71 17.77 4.30
C LEU A 20 -12.37 17.35 4.91
N LEU A 21 -11.35 18.20 4.79
CA LEU A 21 -10.04 17.98 5.40
C LEU A 21 -10.18 17.72 6.91
N LYS A 22 -10.88 18.59 7.64
CA LYS A 22 -11.14 18.44 9.08
C LYS A 22 -11.86 17.14 9.44
N VAL A 23 -12.74 16.64 8.58
CA VAL A 23 -13.37 15.33 8.78
C VAL A 23 -12.33 14.22 8.65
N MET A 24 -11.46 14.29 7.65
CA MET A 24 -10.43 13.27 7.41
C MET A 24 -9.31 13.32 8.45
N GLU A 25 -8.96 14.50 8.99
CA GLU A 25 -8.05 14.62 10.12
C GLU A 25 -8.58 13.90 11.37
N ARG A 26 -9.89 13.98 11.66
CA ARG A 26 -10.49 13.21 12.75
C ARG A 26 -10.45 11.70 12.50
N MET A 27 -10.69 11.27 11.27
CA MET A 27 -10.55 9.86 10.88
C MET A 27 -9.11 9.39 11.03
N ALA A 28 -8.14 10.16 10.54
CA ALA A 28 -6.72 9.88 10.73
C ALA A 28 -6.34 9.82 12.21
N GLY A 29 -6.85 10.76 13.02
CA GLY A 29 -6.66 10.75 14.47
C GLY A 29 -7.18 9.47 15.12
N HIS A 30 -8.33 8.95 14.69
CA HIS A 30 -8.82 7.65 15.16
C HIS A 30 -7.86 6.51 14.83
N ILE A 31 -7.35 6.45 13.61
CA ILE A 31 -6.38 5.43 13.17
C ILE A 31 -5.10 5.52 14.01
N ILE A 32 -4.54 6.72 14.15
CA ILE A 32 -3.33 6.99 14.93
C ILE A 32 -3.49 6.59 16.40
N ASN A 33 -4.66 6.84 16.98
CA ASN A 33 -4.93 6.47 18.37
C ASN A 33 -5.09 4.95 18.54
N ARG A 34 -5.41 4.21 17.48
CA ARG A 34 -5.66 2.77 17.53
C ARG A 34 -4.42 1.94 17.24
N PHE A 35 -3.59 2.35 16.28
CA PHE A 35 -2.43 1.60 15.79
C PHE A 35 -1.11 2.31 16.12
N GLY A 36 -0.07 1.55 16.38
CA GLY A 36 1.27 2.05 16.68
C GLY A 36 2.08 1.15 17.58
N PRO A 37 3.34 1.52 17.92
CA PRO A 37 4.24 0.66 18.68
C PRO A 37 3.70 0.19 20.03
N ASP A 38 3.02 1.05 20.78
CA ASP A 38 2.46 0.75 22.11
C ASP A 38 0.93 0.59 22.08
N LYS A 39 0.37 0.24 20.92
CA LYS A 39 -1.06 0.13 20.67
C LYS A 39 -1.38 -1.20 20.02
N ILE A 40 -2.53 -1.29 19.34
CA ILE A 40 -2.85 -2.48 18.55
C ILE A 40 -1.83 -2.61 17.42
N THR A 41 -1.12 -3.71 17.38
CA THR A 41 -0.32 -4.11 16.22
C THR A 41 -1.25 -4.46 15.07
N GLY A 42 -1.02 -3.86 13.93
CA GLY A 42 -1.80 -4.15 12.73
C GLY A 42 -1.30 -3.37 11.54
N ILE A 43 -1.60 -3.89 10.36
CA ILE A 43 -1.29 -3.27 9.08
C ILE A 43 -2.54 -3.17 8.22
N PRO A 44 -2.63 -2.19 7.31
CA PRO A 44 -3.77 -2.08 6.39
C PRO A 44 -3.91 -3.32 5.50
N GLY A 45 -5.14 -3.78 5.31
CA GLY A 45 -5.42 -4.86 4.37
C GLY A 45 -5.13 -4.46 2.93
N HIS A 46 -5.61 -3.30 2.52
CA HIS A 46 -5.23 -2.65 1.26
C HIS A 46 -4.34 -1.45 1.56
N GLN A 47 -3.15 -1.44 1.01
CA GLN A 47 -2.22 -0.31 1.11
C GLN A 47 -2.78 0.87 0.31
N GLU A 48 -2.90 1.98 0.97
CA GLU A 48 -3.30 3.29 0.45
C GLU A 48 -3.32 4.33 1.55
N ILE A 49 -3.64 3.90 2.79
CA ILE A 49 -3.71 4.80 3.93
C ILE A 49 -2.33 5.44 4.21
N GLU A 50 -1.26 4.70 3.94
CA GLU A 50 0.11 5.18 4.12
C GLU A 50 0.39 6.39 3.22
N LEU A 51 0.07 6.29 1.93
CA LEU A 51 0.17 7.37 0.95
C LEU A 51 -0.71 8.57 1.37
N ALA A 52 -1.95 8.31 1.74
CA ALA A 52 -2.90 9.34 2.14
C ALA A 52 -2.46 10.09 3.42
N LEU A 53 -1.89 9.40 4.40
CA LEU A 53 -1.33 10.01 5.60
C LEU A 53 -0.14 10.92 5.28
N ILE A 54 0.70 10.54 4.34
CA ILE A 54 1.81 11.40 3.89
C ILE A 54 1.27 12.65 3.21
N ARG A 55 0.22 12.55 2.39
CA ARG A 55 -0.46 13.72 1.81
C ARG A 55 -1.05 14.63 2.89
N LEU A 56 -1.65 14.07 3.93
CA LEU A 56 -2.11 14.85 5.08
C LEU A 56 -0.96 15.57 5.79
N TYR A 57 0.17 14.89 5.99
CA TYR A 57 1.38 15.53 6.54
C TYR A 57 1.83 16.72 5.69
N HIS A 58 1.91 16.59 4.38
CA HIS A 58 2.37 17.67 3.50
C HIS A 58 1.48 18.91 3.57
N ILE A 59 0.16 18.77 3.77
CA ILE A 59 -0.75 19.90 3.81
C ILE A 59 -0.89 20.50 5.22
N THR A 60 -0.71 19.69 6.28
CA THR A 60 -0.93 20.11 7.68
C THR A 60 0.35 20.39 8.46
N GLY A 61 1.49 19.81 8.05
CA GLY A 61 2.75 19.81 8.79
C GLY A 61 2.78 18.89 10.02
N GLU A 62 1.71 18.13 10.28
CA GLU A 62 1.56 17.31 11.48
C GLU A 62 2.33 15.98 11.35
N LYS A 63 3.49 15.88 11.97
CA LYS A 63 4.40 14.72 11.89
C LYS A 63 3.77 13.38 12.26
N LYS A 64 2.77 13.37 13.14
CA LYS A 64 2.04 12.16 13.53
C LYS A 64 1.51 11.35 12.34
N TYR A 65 1.12 12.02 11.26
CA TYR A 65 0.66 11.35 10.03
C TYR A 65 1.80 10.63 9.33
N LEU A 66 2.93 11.31 9.17
CA LEU A 66 4.14 10.74 8.57
C LEU A 66 4.68 9.55 9.38
N GLU A 67 4.73 9.69 10.71
CA GLU A 67 5.17 8.65 11.64
C GLU A 67 4.26 7.41 11.59
N THR A 68 2.94 7.59 11.46
CA THR A 68 2.00 6.49 11.34
C THR A 68 2.12 5.78 9.98
N ALA A 69 2.29 6.53 8.90
CA ALA A 69 2.57 5.94 7.58
C ALA A 69 3.85 5.08 7.61
N LYS A 70 4.91 5.62 8.22
CA LYS A 70 6.18 4.90 8.41
C LYS A 70 5.99 3.64 9.25
N TYR A 71 5.23 3.71 10.34
CA TYR A 71 4.92 2.55 11.17
C TYR A 71 4.29 1.42 10.36
N PHE A 72 3.30 1.71 9.52
CA PHE A 72 2.64 0.69 8.71
C PHE A 72 3.59 0.06 7.67
N ILE A 73 4.45 0.86 7.04
CA ILE A 73 5.46 0.37 6.10
C ILE A 73 6.53 -0.47 6.82
N ASP A 74 7.07 0.01 7.93
CA ASP A 74 8.13 -0.69 8.65
C ASP A 74 7.65 -1.98 9.34
N THR A 75 6.37 -2.07 9.67
CA THR A 75 5.80 -3.25 10.34
C THR A 75 5.39 -4.33 9.33
N ARG A 76 5.15 -3.96 8.07
CA ARG A 76 4.68 -4.91 7.05
C ARG A 76 5.75 -5.94 6.74
N GLY A 77 5.37 -7.22 6.86
CA GLY A 77 6.25 -8.36 6.61
C GLY A 77 7.28 -8.63 7.70
N VAL A 78 7.20 -7.96 8.85
CA VAL A 78 8.11 -8.17 9.98
C VAL A 78 7.46 -9.08 11.02
N GLY A 79 8.16 -10.14 11.42
CA GLY A 79 7.70 -11.09 12.43
C GLY A 79 6.58 -12.01 11.94
N GLU A 80 5.66 -12.39 12.83
CA GLU A 80 4.51 -13.20 12.48
C GLU A 80 3.54 -12.39 11.60
N ASN A 81 3.05 -13.02 10.53
CA ASN A 81 2.19 -12.33 9.58
C ASN A 81 0.85 -11.96 10.21
N TYR A 82 0.55 -10.67 10.24
CA TYR A 82 -0.64 -10.12 10.87
C TYR A 82 -1.95 -10.78 10.39
N PHE A 83 -2.09 -11.01 9.08
CA PHE A 83 -3.33 -11.57 8.52
C PHE A 83 -3.50 -13.06 8.88
N LEU A 84 -2.41 -13.82 8.90
CA LEU A 84 -2.44 -15.21 9.34
C LEU A 84 -2.77 -15.33 10.84
N GLU A 85 -2.28 -14.39 11.67
CA GLU A 85 -2.65 -14.33 13.09
C GLU A 85 -4.11 -13.88 13.29
N GLU A 86 -4.61 -12.99 12.42
CA GLU A 86 -6.00 -12.57 12.46
C GLU A 86 -6.95 -13.72 12.13
N GLU A 87 -6.59 -14.61 11.20
CA GLU A 87 -7.37 -15.81 10.84
C GLU A 87 -7.54 -16.80 12.00
N LYS A 88 -6.61 -16.82 12.96
CA LYS A 88 -6.68 -17.69 14.15
C LYS A 88 -7.66 -17.20 15.22
N ARG A 89 -8.19 -15.98 15.10
CA ARG A 89 -9.08 -15.39 16.10
C ARG A 89 -10.46 -16.08 16.05
N PRO A 90 -11.09 -16.35 17.22
CA PRO A 90 -12.39 -17.04 17.27
C PRO A 90 -13.52 -16.32 16.52
N GLU A 91 -13.44 -15.00 16.43
CA GLU A 91 -14.41 -14.15 15.74
C GLU A 91 -14.18 -14.04 14.23
N TYR A 92 -13.03 -14.52 13.73
CA TYR A 92 -12.71 -14.48 12.30
C TYR A 92 -13.71 -15.31 11.49
N LYS A 93 -14.18 -14.72 10.42
CA LYS A 93 -15.04 -15.41 9.44
C LYS A 93 -14.51 -15.16 8.05
N GLN A 94 -14.13 -16.25 7.38
CA GLN A 94 -13.79 -16.15 5.96
C GLN A 94 -15.04 -15.80 5.15
N ILE A 95 -15.11 -14.55 4.65
CA ILE A 95 -16.24 -14.04 3.89
C ILE A 95 -16.06 -14.35 2.39
N PHE A 96 -14.83 -14.31 1.92
CA PHE A 96 -14.47 -14.49 0.52
C PHE A 96 -13.75 -15.81 0.31
N PRO A 97 -14.38 -16.81 -0.34
CA PRO A 97 -13.77 -18.14 -0.53
C PRO A 97 -12.43 -18.13 -1.25
N GLU A 98 -12.19 -17.14 -2.12
CA GLU A 98 -10.94 -16.95 -2.87
C GLU A 98 -9.72 -16.68 -1.98
N PHE A 99 -9.94 -16.27 -0.74
CA PHE A 99 -8.88 -16.08 0.25
C PHE A 99 -8.70 -17.27 1.20
N ALA A 100 -9.40 -18.38 0.95
CA ALA A 100 -9.12 -19.62 1.68
C ALA A 100 -7.67 -20.06 1.37
N GLY A 101 -6.83 -20.12 2.42
CA GLY A 101 -5.40 -20.36 2.25
C GLY A 101 -4.64 -19.10 1.80
N TYR A 102 -4.92 -18.00 2.47
CA TYR A 102 -4.27 -16.70 2.20
C TYR A 102 -2.74 -16.81 2.09
N ASP A 103 -2.20 -16.28 0.99
CA ASP A 103 -0.77 -16.12 0.77
C ASP A 103 -0.35 -14.69 1.14
N PRO A 104 0.58 -14.49 2.09
CA PRO A 104 1.09 -13.17 2.46
C PRO A 104 1.65 -12.34 1.31
N ARG A 105 2.06 -12.96 0.21
CA ARG A 105 2.47 -12.24 -1.01
C ARG A 105 1.37 -11.40 -1.60
N TYR A 106 0.11 -11.83 -1.45
CA TYR A 106 -1.05 -11.11 -1.97
C TYR A 106 -1.10 -9.64 -1.52
N SER A 107 -0.74 -9.37 -0.27
CA SER A 107 -0.71 -8.02 0.30
C SER A 107 0.70 -7.52 0.62
N GLN A 108 1.72 -8.05 -0.08
CA GLN A 108 3.13 -7.67 0.08
C GLN A 108 3.61 -7.75 1.54
N SER A 109 3.13 -8.75 2.29
CA SER A 109 3.45 -8.94 3.72
C SER A 109 4.22 -10.24 4.01
N HIS A 110 4.82 -10.84 2.98
CA HIS A 110 5.58 -12.09 3.06
C HIS A 110 6.99 -11.90 3.63
N GLU A 111 7.55 -10.71 3.46
CA GLU A 111 8.86 -10.31 4.00
C GLU A 111 8.93 -8.80 4.21
N PRO A 112 9.89 -8.28 4.99
CA PRO A 112 10.05 -6.85 5.20
C PRO A 112 10.19 -6.10 3.88
N VAL A 113 9.54 -4.93 3.76
CA VAL A 113 9.47 -4.19 2.49
C VAL A 113 10.83 -3.82 1.89
N ARG A 114 11.86 -3.63 2.73
CA ARG A 114 13.24 -3.34 2.28
C ARG A 114 13.95 -4.57 1.70
N GLU A 115 13.47 -5.76 1.98
CA GLU A 115 14.05 -7.03 1.51
C GLU A 115 13.38 -7.53 0.22
N GLN A 116 12.20 -7.02 -0.12
CA GLN A 116 11.45 -7.40 -1.32
C GLN A 116 12.23 -7.09 -2.60
N LYS A 117 12.30 -8.06 -3.51
CA LYS A 117 13.06 -7.97 -4.77
C LYS A 117 12.20 -8.07 -6.01
N THR A 118 11.00 -8.61 -5.87
CA THR A 118 10.04 -8.83 -6.96
C THR A 118 8.70 -8.20 -6.62
N ALA A 119 8.02 -7.66 -7.62
CA ALA A 119 6.67 -7.18 -7.47
C ALA A 119 5.70 -8.37 -7.52
N GLU A 120 5.07 -8.67 -6.40
CA GLU A 120 4.21 -9.83 -6.23
C GLU A 120 2.84 -9.45 -5.66
N GLY A 121 1.89 -10.36 -5.79
CA GLY A 121 0.55 -10.21 -5.23
C GLY A 121 -0.31 -9.21 -5.99
N HIS A 122 -1.27 -8.61 -5.29
CA HIS A 122 -2.22 -7.67 -5.89
C HIS A 122 -1.51 -6.40 -6.37
N ALA A 123 -1.65 -6.09 -7.66
CA ALA A 123 -0.86 -5.04 -8.30
C ALA A 123 -1.13 -3.63 -7.74
N VAL A 124 -2.40 -3.27 -7.50
CA VAL A 124 -2.74 -1.94 -6.95
C VAL A 124 -2.20 -1.76 -5.54
N ARG A 125 -2.34 -2.79 -4.69
CA ARG A 125 -1.77 -2.76 -3.33
C ARG A 125 -0.26 -2.52 -3.34
N ALA A 126 0.44 -3.19 -4.26
CA ALA A 126 1.87 -3.06 -4.43
C ALA A 126 2.26 -1.62 -4.81
N VAL A 127 1.72 -1.09 -5.89
CA VAL A 127 2.12 0.24 -6.38
C VAL A 127 1.74 1.36 -5.42
N TYR A 128 0.61 1.27 -4.74
CA TYR A 128 0.24 2.25 -3.71
C TYR A 128 1.20 2.21 -2.52
N MET A 129 1.62 1.01 -2.11
CA MET A 129 2.67 0.86 -1.11
C MET A 129 4.00 1.46 -1.59
N TYR A 130 4.39 1.20 -2.84
CA TYR A 130 5.64 1.72 -3.39
C TYR A 130 5.64 3.25 -3.50
N CYS A 131 4.50 3.88 -3.80
CA CYS A 131 4.37 5.34 -3.72
C CYS A 131 4.64 5.85 -2.30
N ALA A 132 4.02 5.23 -1.29
CA ALA A 132 4.27 5.60 0.10
C ALA A 132 5.72 5.35 0.54
N MET A 133 6.33 4.23 0.10
CA MET A 133 7.74 3.95 0.36
C MET A 133 8.66 5.01 -0.25
N ALA A 134 8.39 5.46 -1.48
CA ALA A 134 9.18 6.49 -2.15
C ALA A 134 9.08 7.84 -1.43
N ASP A 135 7.88 8.26 -1.04
CA ASP A 135 7.66 9.47 -0.26
C ASP A 135 8.37 9.41 1.10
N LEU A 136 8.27 8.28 1.83
CA LEU A 136 8.96 8.08 3.11
C LEU A 136 10.49 8.08 2.93
N ALA A 137 11.00 7.44 1.87
CA ALA A 137 12.42 7.46 1.56
C ALA A 137 12.93 8.89 1.34
N TYR A 138 12.14 9.73 0.70
CA TYR A 138 12.45 11.15 0.51
C TYR A 138 12.43 11.93 1.83
N GLU A 139 11.37 11.80 2.64
CA GLU A 139 11.18 12.55 3.88
C GLU A 139 12.23 12.19 4.94
N TYR A 140 12.52 10.90 5.11
CA TYR A 140 13.49 10.43 6.11
C TYR A 140 14.92 10.31 5.59
N LYS A 141 15.18 10.57 4.29
CA LYS A 141 16.47 10.32 3.62
C LYS A 141 16.91 8.86 3.77
N ASP A 142 15.96 7.94 3.75
CA ASP A 142 16.15 6.52 3.91
C ASP A 142 16.63 5.88 2.60
N LYS A 143 17.94 5.67 2.52
CA LYS A 143 18.58 5.12 1.33
C LYS A 143 18.18 3.66 1.07
N GLU A 144 18.02 2.85 2.11
CA GLU A 144 17.66 1.44 1.97
C GLU A 144 16.24 1.30 1.40
N LEU A 145 15.31 2.12 1.90
CA LEU A 145 13.95 2.15 1.38
C LEU A 145 13.90 2.65 -0.08
N LEU A 146 14.72 3.64 -0.44
CA LEU A 146 14.84 4.10 -1.82
C LEU A 146 15.41 3.02 -2.75
N ASP A 147 16.43 2.29 -2.29
CA ASP A 147 17.05 1.21 -3.07
C ASP A 147 16.06 0.05 -3.28
N ALA A 148 15.21 -0.26 -2.28
CA ALA A 148 14.11 -1.21 -2.43
C ALA A 148 13.08 -0.73 -3.49
N CYS A 149 12.67 0.54 -3.43
CA CYS A 149 11.77 1.13 -4.45
C CYS A 149 12.34 0.99 -5.87
N LYS A 150 13.62 1.28 -6.06
CA LYS A 150 14.29 1.14 -7.37
C LYS A 150 14.31 -0.31 -7.84
N THR A 151 14.60 -1.24 -6.95
CA THR A 151 14.61 -2.67 -7.26
C THR A 151 13.24 -3.15 -7.75
N LEU A 152 12.18 -2.79 -7.03
CA LEU A 152 10.80 -3.14 -7.38
C LEU A 152 10.33 -2.44 -8.66
N TRP A 153 10.70 -1.18 -8.86
CA TRP A 153 10.47 -0.45 -10.11
C TRP A 153 11.12 -1.14 -11.31
N GLU A 154 12.39 -1.54 -11.17
CA GLU A 154 13.09 -2.23 -12.24
C GLU A 154 12.49 -3.59 -12.55
N ASP A 155 12.05 -4.33 -11.53
CA ASP A 155 11.36 -5.60 -11.71
C ASP A 155 10.05 -5.42 -12.49
N MET A 156 9.19 -4.51 -12.04
CA MET A 156 7.92 -4.22 -12.72
C MET A 156 8.12 -3.78 -14.17
N THR A 157 8.96 -2.76 -14.38
CA THR A 157 9.08 -2.12 -15.71
C THR A 157 9.83 -2.96 -16.73
N LYS A 158 10.73 -3.82 -16.29
CA LYS A 158 11.53 -4.67 -17.20
C LYS A 158 10.93 -6.04 -17.46
N ARG A 159 10.05 -6.55 -16.58
CA ARG A 159 9.62 -7.94 -16.61
C ARG A 159 8.11 -8.14 -16.60
N GLN A 160 7.35 -7.21 -16.00
CA GLN A 160 5.94 -7.41 -15.73
C GLN A 160 5.03 -6.30 -16.28
N MET A 161 5.58 -5.39 -17.08
CA MET A 161 4.84 -4.29 -17.70
C MET A 161 4.56 -4.59 -19.17
N TYR A 162 3.31 -4.39 -19.58
CA TYR A 162 2.90 -4.45 -20.99
C TYR A 162 3.42 -3.24 -21.77
N ILE A 163 3.49 -3.39 -23.08
CA ILE A 163 3.88 -2.28 -23.99
C ILE A 163 2.98 -1.02 -23.84
N THR A 164 1.77 -1.21 -23.35
CA THR A 164 0.81 -0.12 -23.06
C THR A 164 1.12 0.62 -21.76
N GLY A 165 2.09 0.17 -20.96
CA GLY A 165 2.37 0.69 -19.63
C GLY A 165 1.52 0.07 -18.52
N SER A 166 0.66 -0.91 -18.82
CA SER A 166 -0.16 -1.57 -17.82
C SER A 166 0.60 -2.68 -17.10
N ILE A 167 0.20 -2.98 -15.87
CA ILE A 167 0.74 -4.04 -15.01
C ILE A 167 -0.39 -4.86 -14.39
N GLY A 168 -0.07 -6.01 -13.76
CA GLY A 168 -1.07 -6.89 -13.17
C GLY A 168 -1.77 -7.75 -14.23
N ALA A 169 -1.10 -8.79 -14.72
CA ALA A 169 -1.59 -9.61 -15.83
C ALA A 169 -2.80 -10.48 -15.47
N SER A 170 -2.91 -10.95 -14.22
CA SER A 170 -3.94 -11.91 -13.81
C SER A 170 -5.20 -11.25 -13.25
N GLY A 171 -6.37 -11.59 -13.80
CA GLY A 171 -7.67 -11.27 -13.18
C GLY A 171 -7.97 -12.07 -11.91
N LEU A 172 -7.29 -13.20 -11.68
CA LEU A 172 -7.39 -13.93 -10.44
C LEU A 172 -6.65 -13.16 -9.34
N LEU A 173 -7.38 -12.65 -8.37
CA LEU A 173 -6.86 -11.83 -7.27
C LEU A 173 -6.14 -10.54 -7.76
N GLU A 174 -6.38 -10.10 -8.99
CA GLU A 174 -5.88 -8.82 -9.53
C GLU A 174 -4.37 -8.64 -9.38
N ARG A 175 -3.62 -9.71 -9.65
CA ARG A 175 -2.23 -9.82 -9.23
C ARG A 175 -1.22 -9.84 -10.37
N PHE A 176 0.03 -9.62 -10.01
CA PHE A 176 1.19 -9.97 -10.82
C PHE A 176 1.24 -11.47 -11.08
N THR A 177 1.88 -11.85 -12.16
CA THR A 177 2.19 -13.24 -12.51
C THR A 177 3.70 -13.49 -12.45
N THR A 178 4.20 -14.43 -13.19
CA THR A 178 5.63 -14.67 -13.32
C THR A 178 6.26 -13.73 -14.34
N ASP A 179 7.58 -13.56 -14.28
CA ASP A 179 8.35 -12.73 -15.21
C ASP A 179 8.02 -13.06 -16.66
N TYR A 180 7.76 -12.02 -17.45
CA TYR A 180 7.43 -12.09 -18.88
C TYR A 180 6.15 -12.87 -19.26
N ASP A 181 5.34 -13.23 -18.28
CA ASP A 181 3.99 -13.76 -18.51
C ASP A 181 3.01 -12.62 -18.80
N LEU A 182 3.06 -12.16 -20.06
CA LEU A 182 2.33 -10.98 -20.54
C LEU A 182 1.44 -11.33 -21.73
N PRO A 183 0.42 -12.22 -21.55
CA PRO A 183 -0.46 -12.62 -22.64
C PRO A 183 -1.34 -11.46 -23.11
N ASN A 184 -1.49 -11.32 -24.44
CA ASN A 184 -2.27 -10.23 -25.03
C ASN A 184 -3.79 -10.48 -25.01
N ASN A 185 -4.22 -11.72 -24.82
CA ASN A 185 -5.61 -12.14 -24.97
C ASN A 185 -6.37 -12.33 -23.64
N CYS A 186 -5.71 -12.23 -22.51
CA CYS A 186 -6.30 -12.48 -21.21
C CYS A 186 -5.65 -11.68 -20.07
N ASN A 187 -5.21 -10.46 -20.35
CA ASN A 187 -4.67 -9.59 -19.29
C ASN A 187 -5.79 -8.92 -18.49
N TYR A 188 -5.52 -8.60 -17.24
CA TYR A 188 -6.41 -7.80 -16.39
C TYR A 188 -6.12 -6.30 -16.53
N SER A 189 -4.88 -5.90 -16.34
CA SER A 189 -4.37 -4.54 -16.61
C SER A 189 -5.25 -3.43 -16.03
N GLU A 190 -5.46 -3.46 -14.73
CA GLU A 190 -6.32 -2.51 -14.05
C GLU A 190 -5.78 -1.07 -14.15
N THR A 191 -6.66 -0.11 -14.41
CA THR A 191 -6.32 1.31 -14.51
C THR A 191 -5.71 1.83 -13.21
N CYS A 192 -6.19 1.37 -12.04
CA CYS A 192 -5.65 1.74 -10.73
C CYS A 192 -4.17 1.38 -10.61
N ALA A 193 -3.79 0.18 -11.07
CA ALA A 193 -2.39 -0.26 -11.05
C ALA A 193 -1.52 0.58 -11.98
N SER A 194 -2.03 0.94 -13.17
CA SER A 194 -1.32 1.80 -14.12
C SER A 194 -1.15 3.24 -13.64
N ILE A 195 -2.10 3.76 -12.83
CA ILE A 195 -2.00 5.10 -12.24
C ILE A 195 -0.98 5.10 -11.08
N GLY A 196 -0.92 4.01 -10.31
CA GLY A 196 0.03 3.88 -9.21
C GLY A 196 1.48 3.64 -9.63
N LEU A 197 1.70 3.13 -10.86
CA LEU A 197 3.01 2.94 -11.45
C LEU A 197 3.63 4.26 -11.86
#